data_142b2eae3aaf9c0b2c849b046104808d
#
_entry.id   142b2eae3aaf9c0b2c849b046104808d
#
_cell.length_a   1.000
_cell.length_b   1.000
_cell.length_c   1.000
_cell.angle_alpha   90.00
_cell.angle_beta   90.00
_cell.angle_gamma   90.00
#
_symmetry.space_group_name_H-M   'P 1'
#
loop_
_entity.id
_entity.type
_entity.pdbx_description
1 polymer ?
#
loop_
_entity_poly.entity_id
_entity_poly.type
_entity_poly.pdbx_seq_one_letter_code
_entity_poly.pdbx_strand_id
1 'polypeptide(L)'
;MTLLEVLVALAVFATAALSVMKAVSQHLNTLSYLEEKTFAAMVADNELAKVRLSGEIPTSAKKGKSELAGREWYWTIKTTKTADGFLRALDVTVTTDEARKNSVVTLRTYVEN
;
A
#
# COMPACT_ATOMS: atom_id res chain seq x y z
N MET A 1 -40.83 24.34 27.55
CA MET A 1 -40.02 24.29 26.30
C MET A 1 -40.93 24.69 25.14
N THR A 2 -40.47 25.56 24.29
CA THR A 2 -41.17 25.93 23.10
C THR A 2 -40.82 24.94 21.97
N LEU A 3 -41.67 24.86 20.95
CA LEU A 3 -41.43 24.05 19.77
C LEU A 3 -40.12 24.47 19.07
N LEU A 4 -39.84 25.77 19.06
CA LEU A 4 -38.60 26.30 18.47
C LEU A 4 -37.35 25.78 19.20
N GLU A 5 -37.39 25.73 20.53
CA GLU A 5 -36.27 25.19 21.33
C GLU A 5 -36.02 23.74 21.02
N VAL A 6 -37.06 22.92 20.85
CA VAL A 6 -36.93 21.51 20.50
C VAL A 6 -36.32 21.34 19.10
N LEU A 7 -36.76 22.16 18.14
CA LEU A 7 -36.22 22.12 16.79
C LEU A 7 -34.76 22.51 16.73
N VAL A 8 -34.36 23.54 17.48
CA VAL A 8 -32.96 23.96 17.56
C VAL A 8 -32.09 22.87 18.19
N ALA A 9 -32.59 22.26 19.28
CA ALA A 9 -31.86 21.17 19.94
C ALA A 9 -31.66 19.97 19.00
N LEU A 10 -32.67 19.59 18.23
CA LEU A 10 -32.58 18.51 17.24
C LEU A 10 -31.60 18.85 16.13
N ALA A 11 -31.60 20.10 15.66
CA ALA A 11 -30.65 20.54 14.63
C ALA A 11 -29.21 20.46 15.10
N VAL A 12 -28.94 20.89 16.33
CA VAL A 12 -27.59 20.79 16.93
C VAL A 12 -27.17 19.32 17.09
N PHE A 13 -28.07 18.49 17.60
CA PHE A 13 -27.81 17.05 17.77
C PHE A 13 -27.52 16.38 16.42
N ALA A 14 -28.31 16.66 15.40
CA ALA A 14 -28.12 16.08 14.07
C ALA A 14 -26.77 16.49 13.47
N THR A 15 -26.39 17.74 13.62
CA THR A 15 -25.09 18.25 13.14
C THR A 15 -23.94 17.54 13.85
N ALA A 16 -24.02 17.38 15.17
CA ALA A 16 -23.00 16.69 15.95
C ALA A 16 -22.89 15.22 15.56
N ALA A 17 -24.02 14.53 15.37
CA ALA A 17 -24.04 13.13 14.97
C ALA A 17 -23.42 12.93 13.58
N LEU A 18 -23.72 13.79 12.61
CA LEU A 18 -23.14 13.73 11.28
C LEU A 18 -21.61 13.94 11.31
N SER A 19 -21.15 14.86 12.15
CA SER A 19 -19.71 15.12 12.33
C SER A 19 -18.97 13.91 12.87
N VAL A 20 -19.55 13.22 13.85
CA VAL A 20 -18.97 12.00 14.42
C VAL A 20 -18.93 10.89 13.38
N MET A 21 -20.01 10.67 12.65
CA MET A 21 -20.06 9.65 11.60
C MET A 21 -19.03 9.90 10.53
N LYS A 22 -18.82 11.14 10.14
CA LYS A 22 -17.81 11.51 9.15
C LYS A 22 -16.40 11.23 9.64
N ALA A 23 -16.12 11.56 10.91
CA ALA A 23 -14.82 11.30 11.52
C ALA A 23 -14.53 9.80 11.59
N VAL A 24 -15.52 8.97 11.96
CA VAL A 24 -15.39 7.52 12.02
C VAL A 24 -15.12 6.94 10.62
N SER A 25 -15.85 7.41 9.60
CA SER A 25 -15.66 6.96 8.22
C SER A 25 -14.25 7.28 7.71
N GLN A 26 -13.74 8.47 7.99
CA GLN A 26 -12.37 8.86 7.62
C GLN A 26 -11.34 7.98 8.32
N HIS A 27 -11.55 7.68 9.59
CA HIS A 27 -10.66 6.82 10.36
C HIS A 27 -10.62 5.40 9.78
N LEU A 28 -11.77 4.82 9.44
CA LEU A 28 -11.85 3.51 8.83
C LEU A 28 -11.17 3.47 7.47
N ASN A 29 -11.34 4.50 6.65
CA ASN A 29 -10.67 4.59 5.35
C ASN A 29 -9.15 4.67 5.52
N THR A 30 -8.66 5.41 6.50
CA THR A 30 -7.23 5.50 6.80
C THR A 30 -6.67 4.16 7.25
N LEU A 31 -7.40 3.43 8.10
CA LEU A 31 -6.99 2.11 8.56
C LEU A 31 -6.92 1.11 7.40
N SER A 32 -7.90 1.11 6.51
CA SER A 32 -7.90 0.26 5.32
C SER A 32 -6.71 0.55 4.41
N TYR A 33 -6.39 1.82 4.22
CA TYR A 33 -5.25 2.25 3.41
C TYR A 33 -3.93 1.78 4.03
N LEU A 34 -3.77 1.95 5.35
CA LEU A 34 -2.57 1.51 6.05
C LEU A 34 -2.43 -0.01 6.05
N GLU A 35 -3.53 -0.73 6.20
CA GLU A 35 -3.55 -2.19 6.12
C GLU A 35 -3.11 -2.67 4.74
N GLU A 36 -3.64 -2.08 3.68
CA GLU A 36 -3.25 -2.39 2.31
C GLU A 36 -1.76 -2.13 2.08
N LYS A 37 -1.25 -0.99 2.53
CA LYS A 37 0.18 -0.67 2.42
C LYS A 37 1.06 -1.65 3.20
N THR A 38 0.62 -2.06 4.38
CA THR A 38 1.36 -3.01 5.21
C THR A 38 1.49 -4.36 4.52
N PHE A 39 0.39 -4.89 3.99
CA PHE A 39 0.43 -6.16 3.26
C PHE A 39 1.24 -6.06 1.97
N ALA A 40 1.11 -4.96 1.24
CA ALA A 40 1.92 -4.74 0.05
C ALA A 40 3.41 -4.68 0.36
N ALA A 41 3.78 -4.02 1.45
CA ALA A 41 5.18 -3.97 1.91
C ALA A 41 5.69 -5.36 2.29
N MET A 42 4.86 -6.19 2.91
CA MET A 42 5.22 -7.58 3.23
C MET A 42 5.47 -8.40 1.96
N VAL A 43 4.63 -8.23 0.94
CA VAL A 43 4.81 -8.90 -0.35
C VAL A 43 6.13 -8.47 -1.00
N ALA A 44 6.40 -7.16 -1.01
CA ALA A 44 7.63 -6.62 -1.58
C ALA A 44 8.86 -7.14 -0.83
N ASP A 45 8.82 -7.14 0.49
CA ASP A 45 9.92 -7.62 1.33
C ASP A 45 10.17 -9.11 1.10
N ASN A 46 9.11 -9.91 1.01
CA ASN A 46 9.23 -11.34 0.73
C ASN A 46 9.88 -11.61 -0.63
N GLU A 47 9.51 -10.85 -1.65
CA GLU A 47 10.10 -11.02 -2.98
C GLU A 47 11.57 -10.59 -3.01
N LEU A 48 11.93 -9.51 -2.30
CA LEU A 48 13.33 -9.11 -2.15
C LEU A 48 14.14 -10.17 -1.40
N ALA A 49 13.57 -10.76 -0.34
CA ALA A 49 14.22 -11.82 0.41
C ALA A 49 14.47 -13.05 -0.46
N LYS A 50 13.53 -13.42 -1.30
CA LYS A 50 13.70 -14.54 -2.25
C LYS A 50 14.84 -14.29 -3.21
N VAL A 51 14.97 -13.08 -3.74
CA VAL A 51 16.08 -12.72 -4.63
C VAL A 51 17.41 -12.83 -3.91
N ARG A 52 17.50 -12.33 -2.69
CA ARG A 52 18.75 -12.41 -1.88
C ARG A 52 19.14 -13.84 -1.57
N LEU A 53 18.14 -14.67 -1.20
CA LEU A 53 18.40 -16.07 -0.86
C LEU A 53 18.79 -16.90 -2.07
N SER A 54 18.22 -16.63 -3.23
CA SER A 54 18.55 -17.36 -4.46
C SER A 54 19.91 -16.99 -5.03
N GLY A 55 20.40 -15.79 -4.70
CA GLY A 55 21.65 -15.25 -5.25
C GLY A 55 21.56 -14.86 -6.71
N GLU A 56 20.41 -15.04 -7.33
CA GLU A 56 20.19 -14.66 -8.72
C GLU A 56 19.56 -13.29 -8.80
N ILE A 57 20.28 -12.36 -9.44
CA ILE A 57 19.80 -11.00 -9.64
C ILE A 57 19.15 -10.93 -11.01
N PRO A 58 17.86 -10.54 -11.13
CA PRO A 58 17.23 -10.39 -12.43
C PRO A 58 17.96 -9.36 -13.28
N THR A 59 18.25 -9.70 -14.53
CA THR A 59 18.88 -8.78 -15.49
C THR A 59 17.85 -7.94 -16.24
N SER A 60 16.60 -8.37 -16.19
CA SER A 60 15.48 -7.67 -16.83
C SER A 60 14.32 -7.57 -15.84
N ALA A 61 13.32 -6.78 -16.17
CA ALA A 61 12.14 -6.66 -15.32
C ALA A 61 11.44 -8.01 -15.19
N LYS A 62 11.18 -8.40 -13.93
CA LYS A 62 10.49 -9.65 -13.60
C LYS A 62 9.14 -9.31 -13.00
N LYS A 63 8.10 -9.96 -13.51
CA LYS A 63 6.72 -9.75 -13.02
C LYS A 63 6.18 -11.03 -12.45
N GLY A 64 5.31 -10.90 -11.46
CA GLY A 64 4.65 -12.05 -10.87
C GLY A 64 3.48 -11.63 -10.01
N LYS A 65 2.89 -12.60 -9.36
CA LYS A 65 1.81 -12.37 -8.42
C LYS A 65 2.00 -13.24 -7.18
N SER A 66 1.52 -12.74 -6.06
CA SER A 66 1.54 -13.46 -4.79
C SER A 66 0.18 -13.33 -4.13
N GLU A 67 -0.18 -14.34 -3.34
CA GLU A 67 -1.39 -14.31 -2.54
C GLU A 67 -1.01 -14.06 -1.09
N LEU A 68 -1.67 -13.10 -0.47
CA LEU A 68 -1.48 -12.76 0.93
C LEU A 68 -2.77 -12.16 1.49
N ALA A 69 -3.16 -12.58 2.67
CA ALA A 69 -4.35 -12.10 3.36
C ALA A 69 -5.63 -12.26 2.53
N GLY A 70 -5.73 -13.35 1.74
CA GLY A 70 -6.89 -13.65 0.90
C GLY A 70 -7.03 -12.77 -0.33
N ARG A 71 -5.99 -12.04 -0.69
CA ARG A 71 -5.97 -11.15 -1.86
C ARG A 71 -4.78 -11.48 -2.76
N GLU A 72 -4.93 -11.21 -4.04
CA GLU A 72 -3.84 -11.32 -5.00
C GLU A 72 -3.10 -9.99 -5.10
N TRP A 73 -1.78 -10.06 -5.07
CA TRP A 73 -0.89 -8.90 -5.17
C TRP A 73 0.01 -9.10 -6.40
N TYR A 74 0.10 -8.08 -7.23
CA TYR A 74 0.92 -8.10 -8.43
C TYR A 74 2.19 -7.31 -8.17
N TRP A 75 3.33 -7.93 -8.42
CA TRP A 75 4.61 -7.29 -8.18
C TRP A 75 5.47 -7.27 -9.44
N THR A 76 6.33 -6.27 -9.50
CA THR A 76 7.29 -6.11 -10.59
C THR A 76 8.64 -5.78 -9.97
N ILE A 77 9.68 -6.53 -10.35
CA ILE A 77 11.05 -6.29 -9.91
C ILE A 77 11.81 -5.71 -11.09
N LYS A 78 12.41 -4.53 -10.87
CA LYS A 78 13.28 -3.89 -11.84
C LYS A 78 14.67 -3.76 -11.28
N THR A 79 15.68 -4.02 -12.11
CA THR A 79 17.06 -3.86 -11.73
C THR A 79 17.63 -2.66 -12.48
N THR A 80 18.25 -1.74 -11.74
CA THR A 80 18.88 -0.55 -12.29
C THR A 80 20.33 -0.52 -11.86
N LYS A 81 21.22 -0.24 -12.80
CA LYS A 81 22.63 -0.07 -12.48
C LYS A 81 22.84 1.28 -11.79
N THR A 82 23.67 1.28 -10.76
CA THR A 82 24.05 2.51 -10.06
C THR A 82 25.23 3.18 -10.78
N ALA A 83 25.46 4.46 -10.47
CA ALA A 83 26.51 5.25 -11.11
C ALA A 83 27.91 4.72 -10.81
N ASP A 84 28.12 4.07 -9.67
CA ASP A 84 29.44 3.55 -9.25
C ASP A 84 29.79 2.20 -9.88
N GLY A 85 28.83 1.50 -10.48
CA GLY A 85 29.03 0.21 -11.12
C GLY A 85 29.23 -0.98 -10.19
N PHE A 86 29.33 -0.76 -8.88
CA PHE A 86 29.54 -1.84 -7.91
C PHE A 86 28.23 -2.39 -7.36
N LEU A 87 27.19 -1.57 -7.33
CA LEU A 87 25.89 -1.95 -6.77
C LEU A 87 24.83 -1.89 -7.85
N ARG A 88 23.80 -2.68 -7.66
CA ARG A 88 22.58 -2.61 -8.46
C ARG A 88 21.41 -2.27 -7.55
N ALA A 89 20.53 -1.41 -8.00
CA ALA A 89 19.30 -1.11 -7.29
C ALA A 89 18.21 -2.06 -7.76
N LEU A 90 17.55 -2.72 -6.81
CA LEU A 90 16.39 -3.55 -7.07
C LEU A 90 15.17 -2.81 -6.56
N ASP A 91 14.24 -2.54 -7.46
CA ASP A 91 12.97 -1.88 -7.14
C ASP A 91 11.85 -2.90 -7.27
N VAL A 92 11.15 -3.16 -6.17
CA VAL A 92 9.95 -3.98 -6.18
C VAL A 92 8.74 -3.07 -6.03
N THR A 93 7.87 -3.09 -7.02
CA THR A 93 6.61 -2.34 -7.01
C THR A 93 5.47 -3.34 -6.86
N VAL A 94 4.60 -3.11 -5.88
CA VAL A 94 3.45 -3.96 -5.62
C VAL A 94 2.18 -3.19 -5.96
N THR A 95 1.30 -3.84 -6.72
CA THR A 95 0.01 -3.27 -7.11
C THR A 95 -1.11 -4.26 -6.76
N THR A 96 -2.33 -3.75 -6.68
CA THR A 96 -3.51 -4.59 -6.46
C THR A 96 -4.25 -4.92 -7.76
N ASP A 97 -3.90 -4.26 -8.86
CA ASP A 97 -4.53 -4.45 -10.16
C ASP A 97 -3.62 -5.23 -11.11
N GLU A 98 -4.22 -6.09 -11.92
CA GLU A 98 -3.49 -6.88 -12.90
C GLU A 98 -2.78 -6.00 -13.94
N ALA A 99 -3.37 -4.87 -14.28
CA ALA A 99 -2.77 -3.92 -15.23
C ALA A 99 -1.52 -3.22 -14.67
N ARG A 100 -1.27 -3.32 -13.36
CA ARG A 100 -0.12 -2.75 -12.66
C ARG A 100 0.02 -1.24 -12.85
N LYS A 101 -1.12 -0.55 -12.91
CA LYS A 101 -1.16 0.90 -13.12
C LYS A 101 -1.06 1.70 -11.81
N ASN A 102 -1.61 1.14 -10.72
CA ASN A 102 -1.68 1.82 -9.44
C ASN A 102 -0.76 1.15 -8.44
N SER A 103 0.45 1.68 -8.26
CA SER A 103 1.38 1.14 -7.29
C SER A 103 0.93 1.47 -5.87
N VAL A 104 0.90 0.47 -5.00
CA VAL A 104 0.61 0.64 -3.58
C VAL A 104 1.89 0.97 -2.83
N VAL A 105 2.94 0.20 -3.12
CA VAL A 105 4.23 0.31 -2.44
C VAL A 105 5.33 0.06 -3.46
N THR A 106 6.44 0.79 -3.32
CA THR A 106 7.69 0.53 -4.04
C THR A 106 8.82 0.49 -3.01
N LEU A 107 9.53 -0.63 -2.95
CA LEU A 107 10.70 -0.79 -2.09
C LEU A 107 11.95 -0.89 -2.94
N ARG A 108 13.00 -0.24 -2.48
CA ARG A 108 14.30 -0.28 -3.13
C ARG A 108 15.33 -0.91 -2.20
N THR A 109 16.12 -1.81 -2.72
CA THR A 109 17.29 -2.34 -2.04
C THR A 109 18.49 -2.31 -2.98
N TYR A 110 19.68 -2.40 -2.42
CA TYR A 110 20.89 -2.42 -3.20
C TYR A 110 21.56 -3.78 -3.03
N VAL A 111 22.03 -4.34 -4.12
CA VAL A 111 22.74 -5.61 -4.13
C VAL A 111 24.07 -5.43 -4.85
N GLU A 112 25.06 -6.22 -4.45
CA GLU A 112 26.34 -6.20 -5.12
C GLU A 112 26.25 -6.82 -6.51
N ASN A 113 27.01 -6.25 -7.40
CA ASN A 113 27.06 -6.65 -8.80
C ASN A 113 27.74 -8.02 -8.96
#